data_24fa7ab7ac2b712618d814e135c58fa4
#
_entry.id   24fa7ab7ac2b712618d814e135c58fa4
#
_cell.length_a   1.000
_cell.length_b   1.000
_cell.length_c   1.000
_cell.angle_alpha   90.00
_cell.angle_beta   90.00
_cell.angle_gamma   90.00
#
_symmetry.space_group_name_H-M   'P 1'
#
loop_
_entity.id
_entity.type
_entity.pdbx_description
1 polymer ?
#
loop_
_entity_poly.entity_id
_entity_poly.type
_entity_poly.pdbx_seq_one_letter_code
_entity_poly.pdbx_strand_id
1 'polypeptide(L)'
;MPDGQIPQPARSALERLPKWAICVPLVLQWLWLGLRHRSVTLPSAANPAITSGGLVGETKIEYFASMGTLAGAATARWCALAPAQRITPALVREAIARCGLAFPLIAKPDLGMCGFGVRRINDEGELTAYLAAFPAKQTVVLQQYLAEEGEAGIFYARDPGAAQGRIIGLALRYFPSVVGDGVSTVDALIDRDPRCARVRGSGHELAANGTHVPAKGLRVRLATIGSTRVGGLYRDGSACVTGGLSARIDAIARDMQGFHFGRFDVRFADEEALRAGRVHIMEVNGAGSEAIEAWDPAFGLRRAFGIIFAKQRTLFRIAAANRRLGHRPIGLWRLARLHWMQQRLLDTYPPSN
;
A
#
# COMPACT_ATOMS: atom_id res chain seq x y z
N MET A 1 8.34 -20.94 2.83
CA MET A 1 7.08 -21.27 2.11
C MET A 1 7.23 -22.67 1.56
N PRO A 2 6.30 -23.61 1.79
CA PRO A 2 6.38 -24.90 1.13
C PRO A 2 6.26 -24.68 -0.38
N ASP A 3 7.05 -25.42 -1.17
CA ASP A 3 7.08 -25.46 -2.64
C ASP A 3 5.78 -26.00 -3.26
N GLY A 4 4.66 -25.54 -2.77
CA GLY A 4 3.34 -25.83 -3.32
C GLY A 4 3.07 -24.87 -4.46
N GLN A 5 2.88 -25.39 -5.65
CA GLN A 5 2.26 -24.70 -6.78
C GLN A 5 1.14 -23.81 -6.23
N ILE A 6 1.33 -22.48 -6.24
CA ILE A 6 0.18 -21.59 -6.09
C ILE A 6 -0.65 -21.87 -7.34
N PRO A 7 -1.84 -22.50 -7.21
CA PRO A 7 -2.69 -22.75 -8.37
C PRO A 7 -2.87 -21.42 -9.06
N GLN A 8 -2.78 -21.36 -10.39
CA GLN A 8 -3.05 -20.13 -11.12
C GLN A 8 -4.42 -19.63 -10.68
N PRO A 9 -4.49 -18.51 -9.97
CA PRO A 9 -5.71 -18.17 -9.26
C PRO A 9 -6.71 -17.63 -10.24
N ALA A 10 -7.86 -18.27 -10.29
CA ALA A 10 -9.04 -17.69 -10.89
C ALA A 10 -9.20 -16.23 -10.44
N ARG A 11 -9.69 -15.37 -11.33
CA ARG A 11 -10.03 -13.96 -10.95
C ARG A 11 -10.96 -14.00 -9.74
N SER A 12 -10.75 -13.09 -8.80
CA SER A 12 -11.65 -12.94 -7.64
C SER A 12 -13.07 -12.58 -8.10
N ALA A 13 -14.04 -12.82 -7.25
CA ALA A 13 -15.43 -12.47 -7.56
C ALA A 13 -15.58 -10.96 -7.85
N LEU A 14 -14.85 -10.09 -7.13
CA LEU A 14 -14.81 -8.65 -7.38
C LEU A 14 -14.12 -8.29 -8.71
N GLU A 15 -13.04 -8.99 -9.09
CA GLU A 15 -12.34 -8.74 -10.37
C GLU A 15 -13.18 -9.10 -11.61
N ARG A 16 -14.24 -9.88 -11.45
CA ARG A 16 -15.19 -10.23 -12.53
C ARG A 16 -16.26 -9.16 -12.75
N LEU A 17 -16.46 -8.28 -11.78
CA LEU A 17 -17.43 -7.20 -11.87
C LEU A 17 -16.84 -5.96 -12.54
N PRO A 18 -17.63 -5.23 -13.33
CA PRO A 18 -17.24 -3.91 -13.77
C PRO A 18 -17.14 -2.97 -12.58
N LYS A 19 -16.23 -1.99 -12.64
CA LYS A 19 -15.94 -1.06 -11.54
C LYS A 19 -17.19 -0.39 -10.95
N TRP A 20 -18.15 0.01 -11.79
CA TRP A 20 -19.38 0.65 -11.33
C TRP A 20 -20.22 -0.28 -10.44
N ALA A 21 -20.28 -1.60 -10.75
CA ALA A 21 -21.04 -2.57 -9.95
C ALA A 21 -20.42 -2.79 -8.56
N ILE A 22 -19.11 -2.55 -8.42
CA ILE A 22 -18.43 -2.55 -7.12
C ILE A 22 -18.70 -1.22 -6.41
N CYS A 23 -18.54 -0.10 -7.12
CA CYS A 23 -18.61 1.23 -6.52
C CYS A 23 -20.03 1.58 -6.02
N VAL A 24 -21.08 1.22 -6.75
CA VAL A 24 -22.45 1.62 -6.39
C VAL A 24 -22.85 1.16 -4.98
N PRO A 25 -22.73 -0.14 -4.59
CA PRO A 25 -23.07 -0.55 -3.23
C PRO A 25 -22.22 0.13 -2.15
N LEU A 26 -20.94 0.38 -2.43
CA LEU A 26 -20.03 1.06 -1.51
C LEU A 26 -20.44 2.52 -1.28
N VAL A 27 -20.78 3.23 -2.35
CA VAL A 27 -21.24 4.63 -2.30
C VAL A 27 -22.58 4.71 -1.57
N LEU A 28 -23.53 3.81 -1.86
CA LEU A 28 -24.82 3.79 -1.18
C LEU A 28 -24.66 3.60 0.32
N GLN A 29 -23.82 2.65 0.77
CA GLN A 29 -23.53 2.49 2.19
C GLN A 29 -22.83 3.70 2.78
N TRP A 30 -21.88 4.30 2.05
CA TRP A 30 -21.19 5.51 2.50
C TRP A 30 -22.17 6.67 2.72
N LEU A 31 -23.05 6.89 1.77
CA LEU A 31 -24.09 7.94 1.88
C LEU A 31 -25.06 7.66 3.03
N TRP A 32 -25.48 6.41 3.22
CA TRP A 32 -26.31 6.01 4.35
C TRP A 32 -25.61 6.25 5.70
N LEU A 33 -24.34 5.86 5.82
CA LEU A 33 -23.53 6.15 7.00
C LEU A 33 -23.33 7.66 7.20
N GLY A 34 -23.10 8.40 6.11
CA GLY A 34 -22.99 9.85 6.12
C GLY A 34 -24.26 10.53 6.64
N LEU A 35 -25.42 10.07 6.18
CA LEU A 35 -26.72 10.55 6.67
C LEU A 35 -26.92 10.22 8.17
N ARG A 36 -26.69 8.95 8.56
CA ARG A 36 -26.80 8.48 9.94
C ARG A 36 -25.91 9.27 10.89
N HIS A 37 -24.72 9.64 10.47
CA HIS A 37 -23.74 10.41 11.25
C HIS A 37 -23.75 11.91 10.95
N ARG A 38 -24.68 12.40 10.11
CA ARG A 38 -24.83 13.81 9.70
C ARG A 38 -23.54 14.41 9.10
N SER A 39 -22.75 13.61 8.40
CA SER A 39 -21.56 14.08 7.68
C SER A 39 -21.01 12.98 6.76
N VAL A 40 -20.98 13.23 5.46
CA VAL A 40 -20.37 12.34 4.45
C VAL A 40 -18.85 12.38 4.48
N THR A 41 -18.26 13.46 5.00
CA THR A 41 -16.82 13.64 5.16
C THR A 41 -16.31 13.21 6.53
N LEU A 42 -17.19 12.67 7.39
CA LEU A 42 -16.84 12.25 8.75
C LEU A 42 -15.58 11.39 8.86
N PRO A 43 -15.33 10.43 7.95
CA PRO A 43 -14.13 9.61 7.95
C PRO A 43 -12.81 10.39 7.96
N SER A 44 -12.80 11.63 7.49
CA SER A 44 -11.61 12.50 7.57
C SER A 44 -11.18 12.87 9.00
N ALA A 45 -12.00 12.57 10.01
CA ALA A 45 -11.65 12.72 11.42
C ALA A 45 -11.14 11.41 12.06
N ALA A 46 -10.96 10.33 11.27
CA ALA A 46 -10.55 9.03 11.82
C ALA A 46 -9.13 9.04 12.39
N ASN A 47 -8.21 9.76 11.74
CA ASN A 47 -6.83 9.93 12.17
C ASN A 47 -6.52 11.43 12.25
N PRO A 48 -6.71 12.08 13.41
CA PRO A 48 -6.68 13.53 13.52
C PRO A 48 -5.34 14.20 13.16
N ALA A 49 -4.23 13.48 13.27
CA ALA A 49 -2.90 13.99 12.95
C ALA A 49 -2.54 13.91 11.45
N ILE A 50 -3.39 13.27 10.64
CA ILE A 50 -3.13 13.03 9.21
C ILE A 50 -4.07 13.86 8.35
N THR A 51 -3.58 14.45 7.27
CA THR A 51 -4.40 15.20 6.30
C THR A 51 -5.61 14.37 5.88
N SER A 52 -6.81 14.95 6.01
CA SER A 52 -8.08 14.29 5.74
C SER A 52 -8.28 12.93 6.44
N GLY A 53 -7.57 12.66 7.53
CA GLY A 53 -7.59 11.37 8.20
C GLY A 53 -6.99 10.23 7.37
N GLY A 54 -6.30 10.56 6.28
CA GLY A 54 -5.82 9.58 5.30
C GLY A 54 -6.89 9.09 4.34
N LEU A 55 -7.89 9.92 4.00
CA LEU A 55 -8.83 9.63 2.92
C LEU A 55 -8.26 9.95 1.55
N VAL A 56 -7.60 11.10 1.43
CA VAL A 56 -7.03 11.64 0.20
C VAL A 56 -6.13 12.84 0.51
N GLY A 57 -5.06 13.00 -0.26
CA GLY A 57 -4.15 14.14 -0.14
C GLY A 57 -3.16 14.05 1.02
N GLU A 58 -3.13 12.93 1.71
CA GLU A 58 -2.13 12.62 2.73
C GLU A 58 -0.78 12.27 2.10
N THR A 59 0.29 12.59 2.81
CA THR A 59 1.65 12.28 2.39
C THR A 59 2.28 11.17 3.24
N LYS A 60 3.28 10.48 2.69
CA LYS A 60 4.02 9.45 3.44
C LYS A 60 4.79 10.06 4.60
N ILE A 61 5.30 11.27 4.40
CA ILE A 61 6.05 12.00 5.42
C ILE A 61 5.14 12.31 6.62
N GLU A 62 3.86 12.64 6.41
CA GLU A 62 2.93 12.87 7.53
C GLU A 62 2.81 11.63 8.43
N TYR A 63 2.69 10.43 7.83
CA TYR A 63 2.66 9.19 8.61
C TYR A 63 3.99 8.94 9.32
N PHE A 64 5.12 9.08 8.63
CA PHE A 64 6.43 8.84 9.21
C PHE A 64 6.74 9.85 10.32
N ALA A 65 6.36 11.11 10.16
CA ALA A 65 6.51 12.15 11.17
C ALA A 65 5.62 11.94 12.42
N SER A 66 4.50 11.21 12.27
CA SER A 66 3.61 10.86 13.37
C SER A 66 4.12 9.69 14.22
N MET A 67 5.17 8.98 13.77
CA MET A 67 5.71 7.79 14.42
C MET A 67 6.61 8.18 15.61
N GLY A 68 6.42 7.49 16.72
CA GLY A 68 7.37 7.50 17.83
C GLY A 68 8.54 6.53 17.58
N THR A 69 9.31 6.28 18.61
CA THR A 69 10.54 5.46 18.53
C THR A 69 10.26 4.03 18.09
N LEU A 70 9.19 3.41 18.60
CA LEU A 70 8.86 2.01 18.30
C LEU A 70 8.39 1.82 16.86
N ALA A 71 7.50 2.70 16.40
CA ALA A 71 6.97 2.67 15.04
C ALA A 71 8.06 3.04 14.02
N GLY A 72 8.88 4.02 14.33
CA GLY A 72 10.03 4.42 13.51
C GLY A 72 11.04 3.29 13.35
N ALA A 73 11.39 2.58 14.45
CA ALA A 73 12.31 1.45 14.41
C ALA A 73 11.75 0.24 13.64
N ALA A 74 10.41 0.09 13.56
CA ALA A 74 9.76 -0.94 12.77
C ALA A 74 9.61 -0.57 11.29
N THR A 75 9.92 0.68 10.91
CA THR A 75 9.76 1.19 9.55
C THR A 75 11.09 1.13 8.79
N ALA A 76 11.03 0.72 7.52
CA ALA A 76 12.19 0.78 6.64
C ALA A 76 12.80 2.18 6.64
N ARG A 77 14.13 2.28 6.77
CA ARG A 77 14.84 3.58 6.80
C ARG A 77 14.48 4.41 5.57
N TRP A 78 14.34 5.68 5.73
CA TRP A 78 13.91 6.59 4.67
C TRP A 78 14.53 7.98 4.80
N CYS A 79 14.57 8.71 3.69
CA CYS A 79 14.77 10.15 3.68
C CYS A 79 13.83 10.83 2.67
N ALA A 80 13.54 12.09 2.91
CA ALA A 80 12.82 12.94 1.98
C ALA A 80 13.79 13.83 1.22
N LEU A 81 13.65 13.88 -0.10
CA LEU A 81 14.33 14.84 -0.96
C LEU A 81 13.34 15.93 -1.37
N ALA A 82 13.35 17.03 -0.67
CA ALA A 82 12.61 18.22 -1.07
C ALA A 82 13.15 18.77 -2.41
N PRO A 83 12.38 19.56 -3.16
CA PRO A 83 12.82 20.09 -4.46
C PRO A 83 14.20 20.75 -4.43
N ALA A 84 14.50 21.54 -3.39
CA ALA A 84 15.80 22.19 -3.23
C ALA A 84 16.99 21.23 -3.04
N GLN A 85 16.75 20.02 -2.50
CA GLN A 85 17.80 19.02 -2.24
C GLN A 85 18.12 18.15 -3.47
N ARG A 86 17.33 18.26 -4.53
CA ARG A 86 17.51 17.50 -5.78
C ARG A 86 18.37 18.24 -6.83
N ILE A 87 18.85 19.44 -6.48
CA ILE A 87 19.53 20.34 -7.43
C ILE A 87 20.87 19.77 -7.86
N THR A 88 21.60 19.11 -6.95
CA THR A 88 22.90 18.54 -7.26
C THR A 88 23.03 17.09 -6.79
N PRO A 89 23.80 16.25 -7.53
CA PRO A 89 24.09 14.89 -7.09
C PRO A 89 24.78 14.81 -5.72
N ALA A 90 25.58 15.80 -5.36
CA ALA A 90 26.26 15.86 -4.06
C ALA A 90 25.26 15.94 -2.89
N LEU A 91 24.24 16.79 -2.99
CA LEU A 91 23.17 16.89 -1.97
C LEU A 91 22.36 15.61 -1.83
N VAL A 92 22.13 14.92 -2.95
CA VAL A 92 21.43 13.62 -2.96
C VAL A 92 22.26 12.55 -2.25
N ARG A 93 23.56 12.44 -2.56
CA ARG A 93 24.47 11.50 -1.88
C ARG A 93 24.58 11.78 -0.40
N GLU A 94 24.68 13.04 0.00
CA GLU A 94 24.70 13.44 1.40
C GLU A 94 23.43 13.02 2.14
N ALA A 95 22.25 13.23 1.54
CA ALA A 95 20.98 12.82 2.12
C ALA A 95 20.89 11.30 2.29
N ILE A 96 21.32 10.52 1.28
CA ILE A 96 21.37 9.06 1.33
C ILE A 96 22.29 8.59 2.46
N ALA A 97 23.50 9.14 2.55
CA ALA A 97 24.48 8.75 3.56
C ALA A 97 24.01 9.10 4.97
N ARG A 98 23.46 10.30 5.18
CA ARG A 98 22.93 10.75 6.48
C ARG A 98 21.82 9.85 7.00
N CYS A 99 20.99 9.31 6.13
CA CYS A 99 19.90 8.39 6.50
C CYS A 99 20.31 6.91 6.51
N GLY A 100 21.59 6.61 6.29
CA GLY A 100 22.11 5.23 6.25
C GLY A 100 21.47 4.38 5.18
N LEU A 101 21.09 4.97 4.05
CA LEU A 101 20.56 4.25 2.89
C LEU A 101 21.70 3.77 1.98
N ALA A 102 21.44 2.69 1.25
CA ALA A 102 22.36 2.13 0.24
C ALA A 102 21.55 1.56 -0.92
N PHE A 103 22.17 1.47 -2.09
CA PHE A 103 21.57 0.78 -3.23
C PHE A 103 21.57 -0.75 -3.06
N PRO A 104 20.55 -1.45 -3.55
CA PRO A 104 19.34 -0.88 -4.15
C PRO A 104 18.43 -0.20 -3.11
N LEU A 105 17.74 0.86 -3.53
CA LEU A 105 16.74 1.56 -2.72
C LEU A 105 15.43 1.73 -3.49
N ILE A 106 14.38 2.18 -2.80
CA ILE A 106 13.10 2.55 -3.41
C ILE A 106 12.99 4.05 -3.48
N ALA A 107 12.73 4.58 -4.67
CA ALA A 107 12.30 5.96 -4.88
C ALA A 107 10.78 5.99 -5.11
N LYS A 108 10.09 6.90 -4.44
CA LYS A 108 8.62 7.01 -4.54
C LYS A 108 8.15 8.43 -4.28
N PRO A 109 6.98 8.83 -4.85
CA PRO A 109 6.35 10.09 -4.52
C PRO A 109 5.95 10.15 -3.03
N ASP A 110 6.13 11.30 -2.39
CA ASP A 110 5.56 11.56 -1.07
C ASP A 110 4.03 11.52 -1.13
N LEU A 111 3.43 12.33 -2.00
CA LEU A 111 1.99 12.26 -2.31
C LEU A 111 1.77 11.28 -3.47
N GLY A 112 1.36 10.05 -3.19
CA GLY A 112 1.15 9.01 -4.20
C GLY A 112 0.01 8.07 -3.85
N MET A 113 -0.39 7.23 -4.81
CA MET A 113 -1.45 6.25 -4.66
C MET A 113 -1.18 5.03 -5.55
N CYS A 114 -1.61 3.84 -5.12
CA CYS A 114 -1.60 2.59 -5.91
C CYS A 114 -0.24 2.21 -6.55
N GLY A 115 0.88 2.65 -5.96
CA GLY A 115 2.22 2.35 -6.45
C GLY A 115 2.65 3.14 -7.71
N PHE A 116 1.92 4.20 -8.11
CA PHE A 116 2.37 5.10 -9.17
C PHE A 116 3.66 5.80 -8.78
N GLY A 117 4.63 5.83 -9.70
CA GLY A 117 5.93 6.44 -9.48
C GLY A 117 6.86 5.70 -8.50
N VAL A 118 6.47 4.53 -8.01
CA VAL A 118 7.34 3.71 -7.15
C VAL A 118 8.33 2.95 -8.01
N ARG A 119 9.63 3.14 -7.75
CA ARG A 119 10.70 2.52 -8.52
C ARG A 119 11.81 1.98 -7.64
N ARG A 120 12.23 0.75 -7.88
CA ARG A 120 13.49 0.22 -7.35
C ARG A 120 14.63 0.85 -8.15
N ILE A 121 15.59 1.38 -7.43
CA ILE A 121 16.77 2.07 -7.97
C ILE A 121 18.01 1.26 -7.57
N ASN A 122 18.78 0.81 -8.54
CA ASN A 122 19.92 -0.07 -8.30
C ASN A 122 21.24 0.69 -8.15
N ASP A 123 21.35 1.90 -8.73
CA ASP A 123 22.55 2.71 -8.70
C ASP A 123 22.25 4.22 -8.78
N GLU A 124 23.30 5.04 -8.73
CA GLU A 124 23.22 6.50 -8.80
C GLU A 124 22.75 7.00 -10.19
N GLY A 125 23.06 6.30 -11.26
CA GLY A 125 22.65 6.65 -12.62
C GLY A 125 21.13 6.53 -12.78
N GLU A 126 20.56 5.40 -12.32
CA GLU A 126 19.11 5.19 -12.30
C GLU A 126 18.39 6.24 -11.41
N LEU A 127 18.99 6.59 -10.25
CA LEU A 127 18.44 7.62 -9.39
C LEU A 127 18.43 8.98 -10.07
N THR A 128 19.51 9.35 -10.73
CA THR A 128 19.61 10.61 -11.47
C THR A 128 18.56 10.69 -12.57
N ALA A 129 18.40 9.62 -13.36
CA ALA A 129 17.36 9.55 -14.39
C ALA A 129 15.94 9.66 -13.81
N TYR A 130 15.66 8.97 -12.69
CA TYR A 130 14.39 9.06 -12.00
C TYR A 130 14.10 10.48 -11.52
N LEU A 131 15.07 11.14 -10.87
CA LEU A 131 14.92 12.50 -10.33
C LEU A 131 14.74 13.54 -11.45
N ALA A 132 15.37 13.35 -12.60
CA ALA A 132 15.23 14.21 -13.78
C ALA A 132 13.81 14.12 -14.38
N ALA A 133 13.23 12.91 -14.40
CA ALA A 133 11.85 12.69 -14.90
C ALA A 133 10.77 13.02 -13.86
N PHE A 134 11.13 13.22 -12.60
CA PHE A 134 10.17 13.46 -11.52
C PHE A 134 9.73 14.93 -11.47
N PRO A 135 8.43 15.24 -11.17
CA PRO A 135 7.92 16.61 -11.12
C PRO A 135 8.75 17.52 -10.22
N ALA A 136 9.24 18.64 -10.76
CA ALA A 136 10.24 19.49 -10.10
C ALA A 136 9.80 20.04 -8.74
N LYS A 137 8.51 20.26 -8.55
CA LYS A 137 7.94 20.85 -7.31
C LYS A 137 7.51 19.81 -6.25
N GLN A 138 7.67 18.52 -6.54
CA GLN A 138 7.23 17.46 -5.65
C GLN A 138 8.39 16.85 -4.84
N THR A 139 8.11 16.41 -3.63
CA THR A 139 9.06 15.72 -2.76
C THR A 139 9.15 14.24 -3.14
N VAL A 140 10.36 13.73 -3.21
CA VAL A 140 10.66 12.30 -3.39
C VAL A 140 11.02 11.70 -2.05
N VAL A 141 10.45 10.55 -1.73
CA VAL A 141 10.87 9.71 -0.61
C VAL A 141 11.80 8.63 -1.15
N LEU A 142 13.03 8.59 -0.64
CA LEU A 142 13.94 7.46 -0.81
C LEU A 142 13.81 6.56 0.41
N GLN A 143 13.70 5.26 0.18
CA GLN A 143 13.49 4.28 1.25
C GLN A 143 14.36 3.05 1.04
N GLN A 144 14.82 2.46 2.13
CA GLN A 144 15.54 1.19 2.12
C GLN A 144 14.74 0.14 1.34
N TYR A 145 15.40 -0.52 0.39
CA TYR A 145 14.84 -1.70 -0.25
C TYR A 145 14.87 -2.87 0.75
N LEU A 146 13.71 -3.46 0.97
CA LEU A 146 13.55 -4.63 1.82
C LEU A 146 13.53 -5.88 0.91
N ALA A 147 14.48 -6.77 1.12
CA ALA A 147 14.68 -7.96 0.29
C ALA A 147 13.77 -9.14 0.68
N GLU A 148 13.07 -9.02 1.81
CA GLU A 148 12.16 -10.06 2.28
C GLU A 148 11.07 -10.35 1.24
N GLU A 149 10.81 -11.63 0.99
CA GLU A 149 9.85 -12.08 -0.03
C GLU A 149 8.39 -11.93 0.40
N GLY A 150 8.11 -12.03 1.71
CA GLY A 150 6.76 -11.91 2.22
C GLY A 150 6.26 -10.46 2.21
N GLU A 151 5.04 -10.24 1.75
CA GLU A 151 4.37 -8.92 1.82
C GLU A 151 2.93 -9.09 2.31
N ALA A 152 2.50 -8.22 3.23
CA ALA A 152 1.13 -8.20 3.72
C ALA A 152 0.62 -6.78 3.93
N GLY A 153 -0.71 -6.62 3.81
CA GLY A 153 -1.43 -5.47 4.28
C GLY A 153 -2.19 -5.83 5.56
N ILE A 154 -1.84 -5.20 6.68
CA ILE A 154 -2.43 -5.47 8.00
C ILE A 154 -3.34 -4.32 8.38
N PHE A 155 -4.64 -4.56 8.42
CA PHE A 155 -5.64 -3.58 8.82
C PHE A 155 -5.78 -3.53 10.34
N TYR A 156 -5.68 -2.32 10.86
CA TYR A 156 -5.80 -2.03 12.28
C TYR A 156 -6.93 -1.05 12.56
N ALA A 157 -7.59 -1.22 13.70
CA ALA A 157 -8.59 -0.29 14.20
C ALA A 157 -8.53 -0.21 15.73
N ARG A 158 -8.59 1.02 16.27
CA ARG A 158 -8.67 1.31 17.70
C ARG A 158 -9.70 2.41 17.95
N ASP A 159 -10.66 2.15 18.83
CA ASP A 159 -11.57 3.19 19.26
C ASP A 159 -10.81 4.27 20.06
N PRO A 160 -11.06 5.55 19.81
CA PRO A 160 -10.50 6.62 20.64
C PRO A 160 -10.88 6.40 22.11
N GLY A 161 -9.89 6.46 22.99
CA GLY A 161 -10.07 6.16 24.42
C GLY A 161 -9.96 4.66 24.79
N ALA A 162 -9.94 3.73 23.82
CA ALA A 162 -9.63 2.34 24.11
C ALA A 162 -8.15 2.15 24.40
N ALA A 163 -7.84 1.34 25.43
CA ALA A 163 -6.47 1.01 25.79
C ALA A 163 -5.75 0.21 24.70
N GLN A 164 -6.48 -0.60 23.95
CA GLN A 164 -5.94 -1.48 22.91
C GLN A 164 -6.80 -1.43 21.66
N GLY A 165 -6.17 -1.60 20.51
CA GLY A 165 -6.82 -1.81 19.24
C GLY A 165 -6.77 -3.28 18.81
N ARG A 166 -7.12 -3.54 17.56
CA ARG A 166 -7.12 -4.90 17.01
C ARG A 166 -6.84 -4.91 15.52
N ILE A 167 -6.30 -6.00 15.04
CA ILE A 167 -6.25 -6.31 13.61
C ILE A 167 -7.68 -6.67 13.16
N ILE A 168 -8.17 -5.98 12.14
CA ILE A 168 -9.52 -6.17 11.58
C ILE A 168 -9.49 -6.77 10.17
N GLY A 169 -8.31 -7.13 9.67
CA GLY A 169 -8.08 -7.80 8.41
C GLY A 169 -6.59 -7.93 8.14
N LEU A 170 -6.21 -8.97 7.43
CA LEU A 170 -4.86 -9.20 6.96
C LEU A 170 -4.94 -9.80 5.56
N ALA A 171 -4.25 -9.18 4.61
CA ALA A 171 -4.10 -9.71 3.26
C ALA A 171 -2.63 -10.04 3.01
N LEU A 172 -2.35 -11.27 2.63
CA LEU A 172 -1.07 -11.66 2.04
C LEU A 172 -1.06 -11.18 0.58
N ARG A 173 0.07 -10.61 0.15
CA ARG A 173 0.27 -10.09 -1.20
C ARG A 173 1.30 -10.93 -1.93
N TYR A 174 0.97 -11.33 -3.13
CA TYR A 174 1.86 -12.09 -4.02
C TYR A 174 2.12 -11.29 -5.27
N PHE A 175 3.40 -11.22 -5.64
CA PHE A 175 3.84 -10.51 -6.84
C PHE A 175 3.43 -11.25 -8.11
N PRO A 176 3.14 -10.52 -9.20
CA PRO A 176 2.96 -11.16 -10.49
C PRO A 176 4.26 -11.87 -10.87
N SER A 177 4.15 -13.12 -11.23
CA SER A 177 5.30 -13.95 -11.62
C SER A 177 4.90 -15.01 -12.62
N VAL A 178 5.78 -15.34 -13.53
CA VAL A 178 5.66 -16.50 -14.44
C VAL A 178 6.62 -17.60 -14.00
N VAL A 179 6.30 -18.83 -14.38
CA VAL A 179 7.15 -20.00 -14.15
C VAL A 179 7.73 -20.45 -15.48
N GLY A 180 9.03 -20.54 -15.59
CA GLY A 180 9.72 -21.01 -16.79
C GLY A 180 9.31 -22.41 -17.18
N ASP A 181 9.15 -22.65 -18.46
CA ASP A 181 8.95 -23.98 -19.06
C ASP A 181 10.21 -24.52 -19.75
N GLY A 182 11.29 -23.71 -19.77
CA GLY A 182 12.56 -24.04 -20.42
C GLY A 182 12.58 -23.77 -21.93
N VAL A 183 11.49 -23.27 -22.52
CA VAL A 183 11.33 -23.11 -23.97
C VAL A 183 10.79 -21.73 -24.33
N SER A 184 9.81 -21.22 -23.57
CA SER A 184 9.14 -19.96 -23.86
C SER A 184 9.85 -18.79 -23.24
N THR A 185 9.85 -17.63 -23.91
CA THR A 185 10.33 -16.37 -23.36
C THR A 185 9.40 -15.87 -22.25
N VAL A 186 9.90 -15.00 -21.37
CA VAL A 186 9.09 -14.33 -20.33
C VAL A 186 7.88 -13.65 -20.98
N ASP A 187 8.07 -12.97 -22.12
CA ASP A 187 6.97 -12.33 -22.86
C ASP A 187 5.89 -13.34 -23.30
N ALA A 188 6.28 -14.46 -23.85
CA ALA A 188 5.33 -15.52 -24.26
C ALA A 188 4.59 -16.14 -23.05
N LEU A 189 5.27 -16.27 -21.91
CA LEU A 189 4.65 -16.75 -20.67
C LEU A 189 3.66 -15.74 -20.09
N ILE A 190 3.96 -14.44 -20.15
CA ILE A 190 3.05 -13.35 -19.74
C ILE A 190 1.78 -13.39 -20.59
N ASP A 191 1.88 -13.54 -21.91
CA ASP A 191 0.74 -13.49 -22.83
C ASP A 191 -0.24 -14.67 -22.61
N ARG A 192 0.25 -15.78 -22.07
CA ARG A 192 -0.58 -16.96 -21.73
C ARG A 192 -1.35 -16.80 -20.41
N ASP A 193 -0.93 -15.86 -19.55
CA ASP A 193 -1.57 -15.63 -18.25
C ASP A 193 -2.30 -14.27 -18.22
N PRO A 194 -3.65 -14.25 -18.27
CA PRO A 194 -4.44 -13.02 -18.27
C PRO A 194 -4.23 -12.13 -17.04
N ARG A 195 -3.71 -12.67 -15.94
CA ARG A 195 -3.36 -11.90 -14.73
C ARG A 195 -2.01 -11.20 -14.95
N CYS A 196 -1.00 -11.93 -15.39
CA CYS A 196 0.32 -11.40 -15.68
C CYS A 196 0.31 -10.39 -16.84
N ALA A 197 -0.54 -10.59 -17.85
CA ALA A 197 -0.71 -9.66 -18.95
C ALA A 197 -1.10 -8.23 -18.52
N ARG A 198 -1.68 -8.05 -17.32
CA ARG A 198 -2.00 -6.73 -16.77
C ARG A 198 -0.77 -5.85 -16.56
N VAL A 199 0.41 -6.43 -16.37
CA VAL A 199 1.64 -5.66 -16.17
C VAL A 199 1.94 -4.74 -17.35
N ARG A 200 1.66 -5.20 -18.59
CA ARG A 200 1.90 -4.44 -19.82
C ARG A 200 1.00 -3.21 -19.98
N GLY A 201 -0.26 -3.32 -19.57
CA GLY A 201 -1.26 -2.27 -19.72
C GLY A 201 -1.29 -1.26 -18.57
N SER A 202 -0.37 -1.37 -17.61
CA SER A 202 -0.44 -0.64 -16.33
C SER A 202 0.48 0.59 -16.26
N GLY A 203 1.23 0.94 -17.32
CA GLY A 203 2.29 1.95 -17.27
C GLY A 203 3.47 1.52 -16.38
N HIS A 204 3.70 0.22 -16.25
CA HIS A 204 4.74 -0.41 -15.44
C HIS A 204 5.82 -0.96 -16.36
N GLU A 205 7.09 -0.70 -16.04
CA GLU A 205 8.21 -1.36 -16.71
C GLU A 205 8.40 -2.76 -16.13
N LEU A 206 8.66 -3.75 -16.99
CA LEU A 206 8.92 -5.12 -16.52
C LEU A 206 10.19 -5.15 -15.66
N ALA A 207 10.11 -5.79 -14.52
CA ALA A 207 11.27 -6.04 -13.66
C ALA A 207 12.20 -7.15 -14.22
N ALA A 208 11.77 -7.84 -15.28
CA ALA A 208 12.50 -8.95 -15.92
C ALA A 208 12.71 -8.69 -17.41
N ASN A 209 13.77 -9.29 -17.97
CA ASN A 209 14.00 -9.26 -19.42
C ASN A 209 12.95 -10.14 -20.14
N GLY A 210 12.08 -9.51 -20.94
CA GLY A 210 10.99 -10.17 -21.65
C GLY A 210 11.44 -11.23 -22.68
N THR A 211 12.63 -11.08 -23.28
CA THR A 211 13.18 -12.02 -24.27
C THR A 211 13.93 -13.19 -23.65
N HIS A 212 14.17 -13.16 -22.33
CA HIS A 212 14.85 -14.25 -21.63
C HIS A 212 13.97 -15.52 -21.59
N VAL A 213 14.58 -16.69 -21.79
CA VAL A 213 13.94 -18.01 -21.62
C VAL A 213 14.34 -18.56 -20.26
N PRO A 214 13.46 -18.52 -19.26
CA PRO A 214 13.78 -19.02 -17.92
C PRO A 214 13.79 -20.55 -17.89
N ALA A 215 14.72 -21.11 -17.11
CA ALA A 215 14.79 -22.55 -16.90
C ALA A 215 13.46 -23.11 -16.39
N LYS A 216 13.17 -24.37 -16.71
CA LYS A 216 11.94 -25.06 -16.27
C LYS A 216 11.83 -25.03 -14.73
N GLY A 217 10.70 -24.57 -14.24
CA GLY A 217 10.42 -24.44 -12.80
C GLY A 217 10.95 -23.14 -12.16
N LEU A 218 11.80 -22.36 -12.86
CA LEU A 218 12.29 -21.09 -12.33
C LEU A 218 11.15 -20.06 -12.30
N ARG A 219 10.88 -19.49 -11.12
CA ARG A 219 9.94 -18.38 -10.97
C ARG A 219 10.60 -17.05 -11.31
N VAL A 220 10.02 -16.30 -12.23
CA VAL A 220 10.45 -14.97 -12.64
C VAL A 220 9.44 -13.94 -12.19
N ARG A 221 9.85 -13.04 -11.32
CA ARG A 221 9.01 -11.92 -10.82
C ARG A 221 8.94 -10.83 -11.88
N LEU A 222 7.72 -10.31 -12.14
CA LEU A 222 7.44 -9.36 -13.21
C LEU A 222 7.37 -7.91 -12.76
N ALA A 223 7.13 -7.66 -11.46
CA ALA A 223 6.99 -6.33 -10.89
C ALA A 223 7.53 -6.26 -9.47
N THR A 224 7.99 -5.09 -9.05
CA THR A 224 8.45 -4.85 -7.66
C THR A 224 7.31 -4.52 -6.71
N ILE A 225 6.09 -4.28 -7.22
CA ILE A 225 4.89 -4.00 -6.43
C ILE A 225 3.88 -5.16 -6.49
N GLY A 226 3.23 -5.46 -5.36
CA GLY A 226 2.22 -6.54 -5.23
C GLY A 226 0.78 -6.06 -5.49
N SER A 227 0.56 -5.09 -6.40
CA SER A 227 -0.77 -4.55 -6.71
C SER A 227 -1.52 -5.42 -7.72
N THR A 228 -2.86 -5.53 -7.58
CA THR A 228 -3.73 -6.15 -8.61
C THR A 228 -3.70 -5.39 -9.94
N ARG A 229 -3.32 -4.11 -9.93
CA ARG A 229 -3.10 -3.30 -11.14
C ARG A 229 -2.08 -3.94 -12.09
N VAL A 230 -1.01 -4.47 -11.54
CA VAL A 230 0.08 -5.13 -12.28
C VAL A 230 -0.03 -6.65 -12.29
N GLY A 231 -1.17 -7.21 -11.88
CA GLY A 231 -1.40 -8.66 -11.83
C GLY A 231 -1.06 -9.31 -10.48
N GLY A 232 -0.75 -8.56 -9.45
CA GLY A 232 -0.56 -9.09 -8.09
C GLY A 232 -1.81 -9.80 -7.56
N LEU A 233 -1.64 -10.75 -6.65
CA LEU A 233 -2.69 -11.55 -6.04
C LEU A 233 -2.79 -11.23 -4.56
N TYR A 234 -4.02 -11.09 -4.05
CA TYR A 234 -4.29 -10.99 -2.62
C TYR A 234 -4.95 -12.26 -2.11
N ARG A 235 -4.51 -12.71 -0.92
CA ARG A 235 -5.11 -13.81 -0.19
C ARG A 235 -5.46 -13.37 1.23
N ASP A 236 -6.55 -13.90 1.75
CA ASP A 236 -6.89 -13.74 3.15
C ASP A 236 -5.79 -14.37 4.03
N GLY A 237 -5.19 -13.56 4.87
CA GLY A 237 -4.15 -13.95 5.82
C GLY A 237 -4.65 -14.03 7.26
N SER A 238 -5.96 -14.10 7.49
CA SER A 238 -6.55 -14.11 8.84
C SER A 238 -5.99 -15.23 9.73
N ALA A 239 -5.58 -16.37 9.14
CA ALA A 239 -4.94 -17.46 9.85
C ALA A 239 -3.55 -17.11 10.44
N CYS A 240 -2.89 -16.06 9.92
CA CYS A 240 -1.62 -15.56 10.43
C CYS A 240 -1.78 -14.59 11.62
N VAL A 241 -3.01 -14.18 11.94
CA VAL A 241 -3.27 -13.25 13.05
C VAL A 241 -3.15 -14.01 14.39
N THR A 242 -2.06 -13.77 15.08
CA THR A 242 -1.76 -14.33 16.41
C THR A 242 -1.83 -13.25 17.48
N GLY A 243 -1.75 -13.66 18.75
CA GLY A 243 -1.59 -12.72 19.87
C GLY A 243 -0.30 -11.89 19.76
N GLY A 244 0.81 -12.52 19.32
CA GLY A 244 2.11 -11.85 19.14
C GLY A 244 2.05 -10.77 18.05
N LEU A 245 1.52 -11.11 16.86
CA LEU A 245 1.33 -10.14 15.79
C LEU A 245 0.38 -9.00 16.22
N SER A 246 -0.74 -9.35 16.87
CA SER A 246 -1.72 -8.36 17.33
C SER A 246 -1.13 -7.38 18.34
N ALA A 247 -0.40 -7.88 19.34
CA ALA A 247 0.27 -7.06 20.35
C ALA A 247 1.33 -6.12 19.71
N ARG A 248 2.12 -6.65 18.75
CA ARG A 248 3.15 -5.88 18.05
C ARG A 248 2.55 -4.74 17.23
N ILE A 249 1.53 -5.04 16.43
CA ILE A 249 0.87 -4.03 15.59
C ILE A 249 0.11 -3.00 16.43
N ASP A 250 -0.54 -3.42 17.53
CA ASP A 250 -1.17 -2.49 18.45
C ASP A 250 -0.15 -1.54 19.10
N ALA A 251 0.99 -2.06 19.57
CA ALA A 251 2.06 -1.26 20.14
C ALA A 251 2.59 -0.22 19.14
N ILE A 252 2.85 -0.62 17.88
CA ILE A 252 3.27 0.26 16.80
C ILE A 252 2.22 1.33 16.51
N ALA A 253 0.96 0.95 16.36
CA ALA A 253 -0.12 1.87 16.03
C ALA A 253 -0.39 2.90 17.15
N ARG A 254 -0.19 2.49 18.40
CA ARG A 254 -0.32 3.38 19.57
C ARG A 254 0.84 4.35 19.72
N ASP A 255 2.01 3.99 19.21
CA ASP A 255 3.21 4.84 19.16
C ASP A 255 3.14 5.89 18.03
N MET A 256 2.09 5.82 17.19
CA MET A 256 1.80 6.82 16.17
C MET A 256 0.79 7.84 16.69
N GLN A 257 1.12 9.13 16.56
CA GLN A 257 0.25 10.21 17.06
C GLN A 257 -1.11 10.22 16.33
N GLY A 258 -2.19 10.07 17.09
CA GLY A 258 -3.55 10.18 16.57
C GLY A 258 -3.94 9.15 15.52
N PHE A 259 -3.24 8.01 15.43
CA PHE A 259 -3.57 6.94 14.50
C PHE A 259 -4.55 5.95 15.12
N HIS A 260 -5.71 5.79 14.48
CA HIS A 260 -6.82 4.96 14.99
C HIS A 260 -7.37 3.96 13.98
N PHE A 261 -7.15 4.20 12.68
CA PHE A 261 -7.69 3.34 11.62
C PHE A 261 -6.80 3.41 10.39
N GLY A 262 -6.41 2.24 9.88
CA GLY A 262 -5.66 2.19 8.64
C GLY A 262 -5.05 0.83 8.35
N ARG A 263 -4.15 0.81 7.37
CA ARG A 263 -3.44 -0.39 6.93
C ARG A 263 -1.93 -0.15 6.97
N PHE A 264 -1.23 -1.05 7.61
CA PHE A 264 0.21 -1.17 7.55
C PHE A 264 0.57 -2.11 6.40
N ASP A 265 1.30 -1.63 5.41
CA ASP A 265 1.87 -2.44 4.36
C ASP A 265 3.28 -2.84 4.81
N VAL A 266 3.51 -4.14 4.96
CA VAL A 266 4.70 -4.69 5.64
C VAL A 266 5.42 -5.74 4.80
N ARG A 267 6.73 -5.87 5.03
CA ARG A 267 7.58 -6.99 4.60
C ARG A 267 7.91 -7.88 5.78
N PHE A 268 8.10 -9.16 5.48
CA PHE A 268 8.50 -10.18 6.46
C PHE A 268 9.26 -11.31 5.78
N ALA A 269 10.15 -11.96 6.52
CA ALA A 269 11.01 -13.03 5.99
C ALA A 269 10.19 -14.27 5.60
N ASP A 270 9.33 -14.73 6.52
CA ASP A 270 8.52 -15.94 6.39
C ASP A 270 7.24 -15.84 7.23
N GLU A 271 6.38 -16.84 7.15
CA GLU A 271 5.11 -16.86 7.88
C GLU A 271 5.32 -16.86 9.41
N GLU A 272 6.37 -17.53 9.91
CA GLU A 272 6.69 -17.55 11.33
C GLU A 272 7.06 -16.15 11.81
N ALA A 273 7.87 -15.42 11.06
CA ALA A 273 8.22 -14.03 11.34
C ALA A 273 6.97 -13.13 11.37
N LEU A 274 6.07 -13.28 10.38
CA LEU A 274 4.79 -12.54 10.36
C LEU A 274 3.96 -12.85 11.62
N ARG A 275 3.77 -14.13 11.94
CA ARG A 275 2.98 -14.58 13.11
C ARG A 275 3.58 -14.10 14.43
N ALA A 276 4.89 -13.98 14.50
CA ALA A 276 5.62 -13.43 15.66
C ALA A 276 5.66 -11.90 15.71
N GLY A 277 5.12 -11.19 14.68
CA GLY A 277 5.17 -9.74 14.58
C GLY A 277 6.54 -9.16 14.19
N ARG A 278 7.44 -9.99 13.66
CA ARG A 278 8.73 -9.56 13.08
C ARG A 278 8.50 -9.08 11.66
N VAL A 279 8.14 -7.81 11.54
CA VAL A 279 7.77 -7.17 10.27
C VAL A 279 8.47 -5.82 10.12
N HIS A 280 8.70 -5.40 8.86
CA HIS A 280 9.17 -4.07 8.51
C HIS A 280 8.06 -3.31 7.77
N ILE A 281 7.72 -2.13 8.25
CA ILE A 281 6.71 -1.27 7.63
C ILE A 281 7.32 -0.56 6.42
N MET A 282 6.67 -0.70 5.28
CA MET A 282 7.01 0.04 4.06
C MET A 282 6.16 1.30 3.90
N GLU A 283 4.89 1.21 4.29
CA GLU A 283 3.90 2.25 4.09
C GLU A 283 2.77 2.12 5.12
N VAL A 284 2.19 3.26 5.48
CA VAL A 284 0.95 3.32 6.26
C VAL A 284 -0.09 4.06 5.44
N ASN A 285 -1.30 3.53 5.43
CA ASN A 285 -2.46 4.09 4.72
C ASN A 285 -3.59 4.31 5.72
N GLY A 286 -4.23 5.48 5.71
CA GLY A 286 -5.28 5.84 6.66
C GLY A 286 -6.68 5.43 6.24
N ALA A 287 -7.62 6.34 6.42
CA ALA A 287 -9.07 6.10 6.24
C ALA A 287 -9.47 5.70 4.80
N GLY A 288 -8.69 6.11 3.79
CA GLY A 288 -8.89 5.75 2.37
C GLY A 288 -8.36 4.36 2.00
N SER A 289 -7.74 3.63 2.94
CA SER A 289 -7.14 2.34 2.64
C SER A 289 -8.18 1.29 2.23
N GLU A 290 -7.90 0.61 1.12
CA GLU A 290 -8.77 -0.41 0.56
C GLU A 290 -8.70 -1.73 1.35
N ALA A 291 -9.84 -2.40 1.52
CA ALA A 291 -9.95 -3.72 2.15
C ALA A 291 -9.44 -4.82 1.21
N ILE A 292 -8.11 -4.90 1.02
CA ILE A 292 -7.50 -5.74 -0.01
C ILE A 292 -7.69 -7.25 0.20
N GLU A 293 -7.94 -7.72 1.42
CA GLU A 293 -8.30 -9.12 1.67
C GLU A 293 -9.66 -9.51 1.05
N ALA A 294 -10.55 -8.53 0.80
CA ALA A 294 -11.82 -8.78 0.11
C ALA A 294 -11.64 -9.25 -1.34
N TRP A 295 -10.45 -9.04 -1.92
CA TRP A 295 -10.11 -9.46 -3.26
C TRP A 295 -9.55 -10.89 -3.35
N ASP A 296 -9.60 -11.66 -2.26
CA ASP A 296 -9.21 -13.07 -2.30
C ASP A 296 -10.11 -13.83 -3.28
N PRO A 297 -9.55 -14.55 -4.27
CA PRO A 297 -10.32 -15.39 -5.21
C PRO A 297 -11.17 -16.47 -4.54
N ALA A 298 -10.85 -16.88 -3.31
CA ALA A 298 -11.67 -17.84 -2.57
C ALA A 298 -12.99 -17.24 -2.05
N PHE A 299 -13.14 -15.89 -2.10
CA PHE A 299 -14.32 -15.25 -1.56
C PHE A 299 -15.38 -14.99 -2.62
N GLY A 300 -16.62 -15.40 -2.33
CA GLY A 300 -17.79 -14.97 -3.08
C GLY A 300 -18.14 -13.50 -2.80
N LEU A 301 -18.96 -12.89 -3.66
CA LEU A 301 -19.34 -11.47 -3.58
C LEU A 301 -19.92 -11.09 -2.21
N ARG A 302 -20.77 -11.95 -1.62
CA ARG A 302 -21.38 -11.68 -0.31
C ARG A 302 -20.32 -11.47 0.78
N ARG A 303 -19.30 -12.33 0.83
CA ARG A 303 -18.20 -12.23 1.81
C ARG A 303 -17.35 -11.00 1.53
N ALA A 304 -16.98 -10.78 0.27
CA ALA A 304 -16.16 -9.64 -0.14
C ALA A 304 -16.82 -8.29 0.21
N PHE A 305 -18.07 -8.07 -0.17
CA PHE A 305 -18.82 -6.87 0.21
C PHE A 305 -19.03 -6.77 1.73
N GLY A 306 -19.27 -7.90 2.41
CA GLY A 306 -19.40 -7.95 3.86
C GLY A 306 -18.18 -7.39 4.60
N ILE A 307 -16.97 -7.75 4.14
CA ILE A 307 -15.70 -7.24 4.66
C ILE A 307 -15.59 -5.72 4.46
N ILE A 308 -15.82 -5.24 3.23
CA ILE A 308 -15.73 -3.82 2.89
C ILE A 308 -16.73 -3.01 3.73
N PHE A 309 -17.97 -3.47 3.80
CA PHE A 309 -19.03 -2.82 4.56
C PHE A 309 -18.73 -2.78 6.07
N ALA A 310 -18.17 -3.84 6.63
CA ALA A 310 -17.76 -3.86 8.04
C ALA A 310 -16.68 -2.81 8.33
N LYS A 311 -15.72 -2.64 7.41
CA LYS A 311 -14.67 -1.62 7.54
C LYS A 311 -15.22 -0.21 7.43
N GLN A 312 -16.12 0.06 6.48
CA GLN A 312 -16.78 1.38 6.39
C GLN A 312 -17.52 1.73 7.68
N ARG A 313 -18.29 0.78 8.25
CA ARG A 313 -18.98 1.00 9.56
C ARG A 313 -17.99 1.28 10.68
N THR A 314 -16.90 0.53 10.76
CA THR A 314 -15.85 0.73 11.78
C THR A 314 -15.20 2.09 11.64
N LEU A 315 -14.87 2.50 10.41
CA LEU A 315 -14.29 3.80 10.10
C LEU A 315 -15.21 4.96 10.55
N PHE A 316 -16.49 4.92 10.18
CA PHE A 316 -17.45 5.95 10.59
C PHE A 316 -17.65 6.00 12.11
N ARG A 317 -17.64 4.84 12.79
CA ARG A 317 -17.76 4.76 14.25
C ARG A 317 -16.55 5.41 14.95
N ILE A 318 -15.32 5.11 14.51
CA ILE A 318 -14.09 5.70 15.04
C ILE A 318 -14.07 7.22 14.78
N ALA A 319 -14.38 7.65 13.57
CA ALA A 319 -14.42 9.06 13.22
C ALA A 319 -15.50 9.83 14.02
N ALA A 320 -16.64 9.20 14.29
CA ALA A 320 -17.68 9.78 15.15
C ALA A 320 -17.21 9.91 16.60
N ALA A 321 -16.43 8.97 17.10
CA ALA A 321 -15.83 9.07 18.44
C ALA A 321 -14.81 10.20 18.50
N ASN A 322 -13.91 10.32 17.51
CA ASN A 322 -12.97 11.43 17.41
C ASN A 322 -13.67 12.79 17.31
N ARG A 323 -14.78 12.88 16.55
CA ARG A 323 -15.57 14.11 16.49
C ARG A 323 -16.13 14.51 17.85
N ARG A 324 -16.53 13.56 18.71
CA ARG A 324 -16.96 13.86 20.10
C ARG A 324 -15.83 14.36 20.98
N LEU A 325 -14.58 13.99 20.65
CA LEU A 325 -13.38 14.51 21.30
C LEU A 325 -12.91 15.86 20.73
N GLY A 326 -13.69 16.48 19.82
CA GLY A 326 -13.41 17.80 19.27
C GLY A 326 -12.74 17.81 17.90
N HIS A 327 -12.37 16.67 17.34
CA HIS A 327 -11.74 16.58 16.01
C HIS A 327 -12.78 16.74 14.91
N ARG A 328 -12.72 17.85 14.18
CA ARG A 328 -13.70 18.17 13.12
C ARG A 328 -13.32 17.53 11.79
N PRO A 329 -14.30 16.93 11.06
CA PRO A 329 -14.08 16.49 9.70
C PRO A 329 -13.82 17.70 8.77
N ILE A 330 -13.07 17.49 7.70
CA ILE A 330 -12.85 18.54 6.71
C ILE A 330 -14.10 18.79 5.87
N GLY A 331 -14.22 20.01 5.33
CA GLY A 331 -15.33 20.36 4.43
C GLY A 331 -15.23 19.64 3.09
N LEU A 332 -16.39 19.42 2.44
CA LEU A 332 -16.49 18.70 1.17
C LEU A 332 -15.64 19.34 0.06
N TRP A 333 -15.63 20.67 -0.06
CA TRP A 333 -14.83 21.39 -1.05
C TRP A 333 -13.33 21.19 -0.86
N ARG A 334 -12.87 21.16 0.40
CA ARG A 334 -11.46 20.89 0.70
C ARG A 334 -11.09 19.45 0.32
N LEU A 335 -11.97 18.49 0.62
CA LEU A 335 -11.78 17.09 0.23
C LEU A 335 -11.71 16.94 -1.30
N ALA A 336 -12.64 17.54 -2.02
CA ALA A 336 -12.68 17.52 -3.48
C ALA A 336 -11.40 18.15 -4.08
N ARG A 337 -10.93 19.27 -3.53
CA ARG A 337 -9.70 19.93 -3.98
C ARG A 337 -8.48 19.03 -3.77
N LEU A 338 -8.34 18.39 -2.60
CA LEU A 338 -7.25 17.46 -2.32
C LEU A 338 -7.26 16.28 -3.30
N HIS A 339 -8.42 15.69 -3.54
CA HIS A 339 -8.59 14.61 -4.51
C HIS A 339 -8.16 15.05 -5.92
N TRP A 340 -8.63 16.17 -6.38
CA TRP A 340 -8.29 16.69 -7.71
C TRP A 340 -6.79 17.00 -7.87
N MET A 341 -6.16 17.59 -6.83
CA MET A 341 -4.72 17.83 -6.83
C MET A 341 -3.93 16.51 -6.89
N GLN A 342 -4.34 15.51 -6.13
CA GLN A 342 -3.70 14.19 -6.13
C GLN A 342 -3.83 13.50 -7.49
N GLN A 343 -5.03 13.49 -8.09
CA GLN A 343 -5.26 12.86 -9.40
C GLN A 343 -4.38 13.49 -10.50
N ARG A 344 -4.25 14.81 -10.53
CA ARG A 344 -3.38 15.50 -11.50
C ARG A 344 -1.89 15.13 -11.38
N LEU A 345 -1.44 14.79 -10.19
CA LEU A 345 -0.04 14.43 -9.99
C LEU A 345 0.26 13.00 -10.46
N LEU A 346 -0.70 12.08 -10.37
CA LEU A 346 -0.47 10.68 -10.74
C LEU A 346 0.02 10.51 -12.18
N ASP A 347 -0.54 11.31 -13.11
CA ASP A 347 -0.20 11.25 -14.52
C ASP A 347 1.17 11.89 -14.83
N THR A 348 1.78 12.59 -13.87
CA THR A 348 3.07 13.26 -14.02
C THR A 348 4.24 12.49 -13.46
N TYR A 349 4.00 11.41 -12.73
CA TYR A 349 5.06 10.61 -12.14
C TYR A 349 5.72 9.68 -13.17
N PRO A 350 7.04 9.41 -13.02
CA PRO A 350 7.71 8.45 -13.89
C PRO A 350 7.09 7.05 -13.75
N PRO A 351 7.26 6.17 -14.76
CA PRO A 351 6.77 4.81 -14.70
C PRO A 351 7.30 4.05 -13.48
N SER A 352 6.45 3.20 -12.88
CA SER A 352 6.87 2.23 -11.84
C SER A 352 7.59 1.04 -12.47
N ASN A 353 8.41 0.29 -11.72
CA ASN A 353 9.01 -0.98 -12.18
C ASN A 353 8.75 -2.14 -11.22
#